data_15227856dba38224680147b5a5eb3e8f
#
_entry.id   15227856dba38224680147b5a5eb3e8f
#
_cell.length_a   1.000
_cell.length_b   1.000
_cell.length_c   1.000
_cell.angle_alpha   90.00
_cell.angle_beta   90.00
_cell.angle_gamma   90.00
#
_symmetry.space_group_name_H-M   'P 1'
#
loop_
_entity.id
_entity.type
_entity.pdbx_description
1 polymer ?
#
loop_
_entity_poly.entity_id
_entity_poly.type
_entity_poly.pdbx_seq_one_letter_code
_entity_poly.pdbx_strand_id
1 'polypeptide(L)'
;MLFRSCFQMTNQELVTCALNNIPIKVAIINNESLGMVRQWQTLFYKGRYSNTDLNSKIVPDFVKLSDAMGCVGLRCEDPSDVDATIEKAMSIDDQPVVIDFRVNRDSMVWPMVAAGTSNDDIMVARETAPDWDSQEL
;
A
#
# COMPACT_ATOMS: atom_id res chain seq x y z
N MET A 1 -7.69 -6.44 2.75
CA MET A 1 -6.42 -5.74 2.45
C MET A 1 -6.62 -4.89 1.21
N LEU A 2 -6.28 -3.62 1.24
CA LEU A 2 -6.44 -2.68 0.11
C LEU A 2 -5.14 -1.94 -0.13
N PHE A 3 -4.82 -1.71 -1.40
CA PHE A 3 -3.78 -0.75 -1.73
C PHE A 3 -4.31 0.68 -1.55
N ARG A 4 -3.42 1.60 -1.20
CA ARG A 4 -3.74 3.00 -0.88
C ARG A 4 -4.66 3.69 -1.89
N SER A 5 -4.36 3.59 -3.18
CA SER A 5 -5.17 4.22 -4.24
C SER A 5 -6.54 3.57 -4.40
N CYS A 6 -6.66 2.25 -4.24
CA CYS A 6 -7.95 1.57 -4.26
C CYS A 6 -8.82 2.00 -3.07
N PHE A 7 -8.24 2.16 -1.89
CA PHE A 7 -8.94 2.62 -0.70
C PHE A 7 -9.55 4.02 -0.91
N GLN A 8 -8.80 4.95 -1.49
CA GLN A 8 -9.28 6.31 -1.75
C GLN A 8 -10.47 6.39 -2.71
N MET A 9 -10.70 5.37 -3.52
CA MET A 9 -11.81 5.34 -4.48
C MET A 9 -13.16 5.01 -3.82
N THR A 10 -13.18 4.35 -2.65
CA THR A 10 -14.39 3.84 -2.02
C THR A 10 -14.43 4.05 -0.50
N ASN A 11 -13.58 4.89 0.04
CA ASN A 11 -13.46 5.10 1.49
C ASN A 11 -14.71 5.74 2.14
N GLN A 12 -15.57 6.37 1.35
CA GLN A 12 -16.81 6.99 1.84
C GLN A 12 -17.75 5.98 2.52
N GLU A 13 -17.68 4.70 2.15
CA GLU A 13 -18.50 3.64 2.75
C GLU A 13 -18.15 3.35 4.22
N LEU A 14 -17.01 3.85 4.69
CA LEU A 14 -16.63 3.77 6.11
C LEU A 14 -17.62 4.48 7.00
N VAL A 15 -18.22 5.59 6.54
CA VAL A 15 -19.25 6.31 7.30
C VAL A 15 -20.49 5.43 7.49
N THR A 16 -20.88 4.69 6.45
CA THR A 16 -22.00 3.73 6.55
C THR A 16 -21.69 2.64 7.57
N CYS A 17 -20.46 2.11 7.57
CA CYS A 17 -20.03 1.12 8.55
C CYS A 17 -20.02 1.69 9.98
N ALA A 18 -19.52 2.91 10.17
CA ALA A 18 -19.49 3.56 11.47
C ALA A 18 -20.89 3.82 12.03
N LEU A 19 -21.80 4.35 11.20
CA LEU A 19 -23.18 4.64 11.60
C LEU A 19 -23.97 3.38 11.99
N ASN A 20 -23.64 2.24 11.41
CA ASN A 20 -24.34 0.97 11.65
C ASN A 20 -23.57 0.02 12.57
N ASN A 21 -22.49 0.47 13.20
CA ASN A 21 -21.62 -0.34 14.08
C ASN A 21 -21.15 -1.65 13.41
N ILE A 22 -20.76 -1.57 12.14
CA ILE A 22 -20.24 -2.73 11.39
C ILE A 22 -18.73 -2.81 11.59
N PRO A 23 -18.20 -3.77 12.37
CA PRO A 23 -16.81 -3.77 12.83
C PRO A 23 -15.84 -4.34 11.80
N ILE A 24 -15.87 -3.83 10.57
CA ILE A 24 -14.91 -4.25 9.55
C ILE A 24 -13.48 -3.85 9.91
N LYS A 25 -12.52 -4.62 9.43
CA LYS A 25 -11.08 -4.35 9.56
C LYS A 25 -10.50 -4.11 8.19
N VAL A 26 -9.99 -2.91 7.97
CA VAL A 26 -9.39 -2.48 6.70
C VAL A 26 -7.90 -2.32 6.88
N ALA A 27 -7.10 -3.14 6.19
CA ALA A 27 -5.65 -3.00 6.16
C ALA A 27 -5.24 -2.30 4.86
N ILE A 28 -4.66 -1.10 4.97
CA ILE A 28 -4.10 -0.34 3.87
C ILE A 28 -2.62 -0.64 3.76
N ILE A 29 -2.19 -1.20 2.63
CA ILE A 29 -0.77 -1.39 2.33
C ILE A 29 -0.28 -0.12 1.64
N ASN A 30 0.45 0.69 2.40
CA ASN A 30 0.83 2.05 2.01
C ASN A 30 2.34 2.15 1.75
N ASN A 31 2.72 2.03 0.49
CA ASN A 31 4.08 2.22 0.01
C ASN A 31 4.34 3.63 -0.54
N GLU A 32 3.40 4.55 -0.40
CA GLU A 32 3.48 5.94 -0.88
C GLU A 32 3.77 6.09 -2.38
N SER A 33 3.55 5.04 -3.15
CA SER A 33 3.86 4.98 -4.57
C SER A 33 2.78 4.24 -5.36
N LEU A 34 2.71 4.47 -6.65
CA LEU A 34 2.04 3.59 -7.60
C LEU A 34 3.00 2.45 -7.96
N GLY A 35 3.18 1.50 -7.04
CA GLY A 35 4.27 0.53 -7.05
C GLY A 35 4.40 -0.27 -8.34
N MET A 36 3.31 -0.81 -8.89
CA MET A 36 3.34 -1.56 -10.15
C MET A 36 3.77 -0.67 -11.33
N VAL A 37 3.24 0.55 -11.41
CA VAL A 37 3.63 1.49 -12.48
C VAL A 37 5.11 1.87 -12.35
N ARG A 38 5.57 2.12 -11.12
CA ARG A 38 6.97 2.39 -10.83
C ARG A 38 7.88 1.21 -11.23
N GLN A 39 7.47 -0.02 -10.93
CA GLN A 39 8.19 -1.23 -11.36
C GLN A 39 8.36 -1.29 -12.88
N TRP A 40 7.31 -1.01 -13.64
CA TRP A 40 7.39 -0.94 -15.09
C TRP A 40 8.32 0.16 -15.59
N GLN A 41 8.27 1.34 -14.97
CA GLN A 41 9.15 2.44 -15.31
C GLN A 41 10.61 2.10 -15.02
N THR A 42 10.88 1.37 -13.93
CA THR A 42 12.21 0.88 -13.61
C THR A 42 12.71 -0.10 -14.66
N LEU A 43 11.92 -1.13 -14.96
CA LEU A 43 12.38 -2.25 -15.80
C LEU A 43 12.42 -1.91 -17.30
N PHE A 44 11.43 -1.17 -17.80
CA PHE A 44 11.25 -0.99 -19.25
C PHE A 44 11.52 0.44 -19.73
N TYR A 45 11.56 1.40 -18.84
CA TYR A 45 11.72 2.82 -19.18
C TYR A 45 13.00 3.45 -18.63
N LYS A 46 13.99 2.62 -18.25
CA LYS A 46 15.30 3.08 -17.75
C LYS A 46 15.18 4.00 -16.52
N GLY A 47 14.27 3.71 -15.62
CA GLY A 47 14.06 4.50 -14.41
C GLY A 47 13.49 5.92 -14.64
N ARG A 48 12.94 6.20 -15.83
CA ARG A 48 12.28 7.50 -16.09
C ARG A 48 10.92 7.54 -15.40
N TYR A 49 10.94 7.92 -14.12
CA TYR A 49 9.74 7.97 -13.30
C TYR A 49 8.89 9.21 -13.65
N SER A 50 7.58 8.98 -13.75
CA SER A 50 6.61 10.05 -13.98
C SER A 50 5.34 9.77 -13.19
N ASN A 51 4.98 10.69 -12.31
CA ASN A 51 3.74 10.68 -11.51
C ASN A 51 3.50 9.40 -10.68
N THR A 52 4.52 8.62 -10.35
CA THR A 52 4.43 7.42 -9.54
C THR A 52 4.74 7.65 -8.06
N ASP A 53 5.45 8.73 -7.75
CA ASP A 53 5.73 9.18 -6.40
C ASP A 53 4.53 9.96 -5.86
N LEU A 54 3.90 9.43 -4.82
CA LEU A 54 2.76 10.06 -4.18
C LEU A 54 3.16 10.81 -2.90
N ASN A 55 4.38 10.61 -2.41
CA ASN A 55 4.87 11.27 -1.20
C ASN A 55 5.32 12.72 -1.44
N SER A 56 5.69 13.06 -2.67
CA SER A 56 6.05 14.43 -3.05
C SER A 56 4.87 15.42 -3.07
N LYS A 57 3.66 14.91 -2.87
CA LYS A 57 2.40 15.67 -2.86
C LYS A 57 1.74 15.59 -1.50
N ILE A 58 0.82 16.50 -1.22
CA ILE A 58 -0.04 16.42 -0.04
C ILE A 58 -0.91 15.18 -0.19
N VAL A 59 -0.69 14.18 0.66
CA VAL A 59 -1.46 12.94 0.70
C VAL A 59 -2.28 12.89 1.97
N PRO A 60 -3.46 12.27 1.94
CA PRO A 60 -4.27 12.10 3.13
C PRO A 60 -3.53 11.32 4.22
N ASP A 61 -3.60 11.80 5.44
CA ASP A 61 -3.30 10.99 6.61
C ASP A 61 -4.48 10.04 6.84
N PHE A 62 -4.28 8.75 6.58
CA PHE A 62 -5.38 7.77 6.65
C PHE A 62 -5.88 7.53 8.07
N VAL A 63 -5.05 7.74 9.09
CA VAL A 63 -5.50 7.67 10.48
C VAL A 63 -6.48 8.81 10.76
N LYS A 64 -6.09 10.05 10.47
CA LYS A 64 -6.98 11.21 10.64
C LYS A 64 -8.23 11.13 9.78
N LEU A 65 -8.10 10.61 8.55
CA LEU A 65 -9.25 10.43 7.67
C LEU A 65 -10.25 9.42 8.26
N SER A 66 -9.75 8.31 8.80
CA SER A 66 -10.57 7.28 9.45
C SER A 66 -11.27 7.82 10.69
N ASP A 67 -10.55 8.55 11.53
CA ASP A 67 -11.12 9.19 12.71
C ASP A 67 -12.23 10.19 12.33
N ALA A 68 -12.00 10.99 11.29
CA ALA A 68 -13.02 11.93 10.77
C ALA A 68 -14.28 11.24 10.22
N MET A 69 -14.17 9.97 9.81
CA MET A 69 -15.28 9.15 9.34
C MET A 69 -15.97 8.33 10.46
N GLY A 70 -15.55 8.52 11.71
CA GLY A 70 -16.10 7.79 12.86
C GLY A 70 -15.56 6.37 13.01
N CYS A 71 -14.39 6.07 12.43
CA CYS A 71 -13.70 4.80 12.53
C CYS A 71 -12.48 4.93 13.45
N VAL A 72 -11.98 3.81 13.93
CA VAL A 72 -10.69 3.79 14.64
C VAL A 72 -9.55 3.73 13.64
N GLY A 73 -8.68 4.75 13.64
CA GLY A 73 -7.47 4.79 12.81
C GLY A 73 -6.25 4.25 13.57
N LEU A 74 -5.54 3.30 12.99
CA LEU A 74 -4.27 2.78 13.52
C LEU A 74 -3.17 2.95 12.47
N ARG A 75 -1.92 3.09 12.95
CA ARG A 75 -0.73 3.09 12.08
C ARG A 75 0.28 2.08 12.57
N CYS A 76 0.89 1.36 11.62
CA CYS A 76 1.98 0.43 11.86
C CYS A 76 3.13 0.81 10.92
N GLU A 77 4.27 1.22 11.48
CA GLU A 77 5.46 1.67 10.76
C GLU A 77 6.63 0.70 10.91
N ASP A 78 6.64 -0.11 11.96
CA ASP A 78 7.69 -1.09 12.22
C ASP A 78 7.15 -2.52 12.03
N PRO A 79 7.90 -3.41 11.34
CA PRO A 79 7.52 -4.81 11.21
C PRO A 79 7.33 -5.55 12.54
N SER A 80 8.04 -5.15 13.59
CA SER A 80 7.89 -5.74 14.93
C SER A 80 6.55 -5.46 15.59
N ASP A 81 5.85 -4.41 15.15
CA ASP A 81 4.56 -3.98 15.71
C ASP A 81 3.35 -4.56 14.97
N VAL A 82 3.58 -5.35 13.92
CA VAL A 82 2.50 -5.87 13.07
C VAL A 82 1.52 -6.71 13.86
N ASP A 83 2.01 -7.69 14.61
CA ASP A 83 1.15 -8.62 15.37
C ASP A 83 0.35 -7.86 16.44
N ALA A 84 1.00 -7.00 17.21
CA ALA A 84 0.33 -6.20 18.24
C ALA A 84 -0.71 -5.24 17.65
N THR A 85 -0.44 -4.68 16.46
CA THR A 85 -1.39 -3.81 15.76
C THR A 85 -2.60 -4.59 15.27
N ILE A 86 -2.40 -5.79 14.75
CA ILE A 86 -3.49 -6.67 14.31
C ILE A 86 -4.33 -7.11 15.51
N GLU A 87 -3.71 -7.56 16.59
CA GLU A 87 -4.41 -7.94 17.83
C GLU A 87 -5.25 -6.80 18.38
N LYS A 88 -4.69 -5.59 18.43
CA LYS A 88 -5.40 -4.39 18.83
C LYS A 88 -6.60 -4.11 17.92
N ALA A 89 -6.43 -4.20 16.61
CA ALA A 89 -7.53 -3.99 15.66
C ALA A 89 -8.63 -5.04 15.82
N MET A 90 -8.25 -6.29 16.05
CA MET A 90 -9.21 -7.40 16.22
C MET A 90 -9.95 -7.36 17.56
N SER A 91 -9.38 -6.74 18.59
CA SER A 91 -10.04 -6.55 19.89
C SER A 91 -11.17 -5.52 19.89
N ILE A 92 -11.25 -4.68 18.87
CA ILE A 92 -12.31 -3.68 18.72
C ILE A 92 -13.43 -4.31 17.89
N ASP A 93 -14.55 -4.63 18.49
CA ASP A 93 -15.65 -5.39 17.87
C ASP A 93 -16.94 -4.58 17.68
N ASP A 94 -16.94 -3.32 18.06
CA ASP A 94 -18.08 -2.41 18.00
C ASP A 94 -17.95 -1.29 16.95
N GLN A 95 -16.77 -1.13 16.34
CA GLN A 95 -16.47 -0.06 15.39
C GLN A 95 -15.61 -0.56 14.21
N PRO A 96 -15.70 0.11 13.04
CA PRO A 96 -14.76 -0.15 11.95
C PRO A 96 -13.35 0.32 12.33
N VAL A 97 -12.36 -0.47 11.94
CA VAL A 97 -10.94 -0.15 12.16
C VAL A 97 -10.21 -0.07 10.84
N VAL A 98 -9.45 0.98 10.65
CA VAL A 98 -8.57 1.17 9.49
C VAL A 98 -7.12 1.20 9.95
N ILE A 99 -6.28 0.38 9.36
CA ILE A 99 -4.85 0.29 9.70
C ILE A 99 -4.03 0.75 8.50
N ASP A 100 -3.22 1.78 8.68
CA ASP A 100 -2.23 2.28 7.71
C ASP A 100 -0.89 1.55 7.95
N PHE A 101 -0.66 0.43 7.24
CA PHE A 101 0.61 -0.28 7.25
C PHE A 101 1.58 0.40 6.30
N ARG A 102 2.63 1.01 6.86
CA ARG A 102 3.73 1.60 6.09
C ARG A 102 4.68 0.51 5.63
N VAL A 103 4.81 0.34 4.34
CA VAL A 103 5.65 -0.71 3.74
C VAL A 103 6.73 -0.10 2.86
N ASN A 104 7.76 -0.91 2.57
CA ASN A 104 8.86 -0.49 1.73
C ASN A 104 8.35 -0.02 0.36
N ARG A 105 8.75 1.19 -0.01
CA ARG A 105 8.39 1.85 -1.26
C ARG A 105 8.96 1.15 -2.50
N ASP A 106 10.15 0.56 -2.36
CA ASP A 106 10.93 0.04 -3.47
C ASP A 106 10.69 -1.44 -3.73
N SER A 107 9.86 -2.08 -2.91
CA SER A 107 9.48 -3.47 -3.10
C SER A 107 8.80 -3.69 -4.44
N MET A 108 9.27 -4.66 -5.20
CA MET A 108 8.73 -5.08 -6.49
C MET A 108 7.96 -6.39 -6.36
N VAL A 109 7.06 -6.65 -7.29
CA VAL A 109 6.31 -7.90 -7.36
C VAL A 109 7.05 -8.88 -8.26
N TRP A 110 7.46 -10.00 -7.70
CA TRP A 110 8.14 -11.10 -8.38
C TRP A 110 7.48 -12.44 -8.02
N PRO A 111 7.52 -13.44 -8.92
CA PRO A 111 7.99 -13.38 -10.32
C PRO A 111 7.03 -12.58 -11.20
N MET A 112 7.50 -12.14 -12.36
CA MET A 112 6.74 -11.32 -13.28
C MET A 112 6.92 -11.81 -14.72
N VAL A 113 5.85 -11.80 -15.51
CA VAL A 113 5.86 -12.03 -16.96
C VAL A 113 5.62 -10.68 -17.65
N ALA A 114 6.54 -10.25 -18.49
CA ALA A 114 6.40 -8.98 -19.21
C ALA A 114 5.35 -9.08 -20.31
N ALA A 115 4.70 -7.97 -20.63
CA ALA A 115 3.73 -7.95 -21.74
C ALA A 115 4.41 -8.31 -23.07
N GLY A 116 3.78 -9.21 -23.81
CA GLY A 116 4.29 -9.70 -25.09
C GLY A 116 5.31 -10.84 -24.99
N THR A 117 5.56 -11.37 -23.78
CA THR A 117 6.40 -12.55 -23.56
C THR A 117 5.58 -13.78 -23.16
N SER A 118 6.19 -14.96 -23.22
CA SER A 118 5.61 -16.22 -22.78
C SER A 118 5.78 -16.42 -21.28
N ASN A 119 4.99 -17.34 -20.69
CA ASN A 119 5.20 -17.78 -19.29
C ASN A 119 6.55 -18.50 -19.10
N ASP A 120 7.18 -18.96 -20.19
CA ASP A 120 8.51 -19.55 -20.14
C ASP A 120 9.62 -18.49 -19.96
N ASP A 121 9.28 -17.21 -20.26
CA ASP A 121 10.18 -16.04 -20.11
C ASP A 121 9.94 -15.30 -18.78
N ILE A 122 9.67 -16.04 -17.71
CA ILE A 122 9.38 -15.46 -16.41
C ILE A 122 10.61 -14.77 -15.81
N MET A 123 10.41 -13.53 -15.38
CA MET A 123 11.45 -12.72 -14.75
C MET A 123 11.44 -12.97 -13.23
N VAL A 124 12.60 -13.25 -12.67
CA VAL A 124 12.80 -13.45 -11.23
C VAL A 124 13.67 -12.35 -10.62
N ALA A 125 13.39 -11.98 -9.37
CA ALA A 125 13.99 -10.81 -8.72
C ALA A 125 15.54 -10.76 -8.80
N ARG A 126 16.21 -11.90 -8.67
CA ARG A 126 17.68 -11.97 -8.65
C ARG A 126 18.34 -11.70 -10.00
N GLU A 127 17.62 -11.91 -11.09
CA GLU A 127 18.16 -11.78 -12.45
C GLU A 127 17.90 -10.40 -13.03
N THR A 128 16.86 -9.73 -12.52
CA THR A 128 16.33 -8.49 -13.11
C THR A 128 16.20 -7.33 -12.14
N ALA A 129 16.52 -7.55 -10.87
CA ALA A 129 16.50 -6.46 -9.90
C ALA A 129 17.53 -5.39 -10.30
N PRO A 130 17.13 -4.13 -10.43
CA PRO A 130 18.08 -3.06 -10.66
C PRO A 130 19.12 -3.01 -9.55
N ASP A 131 20.36 -2.72 -9.89
CA ASP A 131 21.40 -2.40 -8.91
C ASP A 131 21.08 -1.02 -8.33
N TRP A 132 20.45 -1.01 -7.18
CA TRP A 132 19.99 0.22 -6.51
C TRP A 132 21.15 1.07 -5.96
N ASP A 133 22.31 0.45 -5.71
CA ASP A 133 23.49 1.15 -5.21
C ASP A 133 24.17 1.98 -6.30
N SER A 134 23.82 1.76 -7.56
CA SER A 134 24.36 2.50 -8.71
C SER A 134 23.51 3.68 -9.18
N GLN A 135 22.34 3.89 -8.61
CA GLN A 135 21.45 5.01 -8.95
C GLN A 135 21.65 6.14 -7.92
N GLU A 136 22.59 7.02 -8.17
CA GLU A 136 22.59 8.34 -7.54
C GLU A 136 21.28 9.06 -7.86
N LEU A 137 20.58 9.48 -6.83
CA LEU A 137 19.36 10.29 -6.88
C LEU A 137 19.66 11.70 -7.37
#